data_bfb061419d5a12cffcc7eabb4cb54f6a
#
_entry.id   bfb061419d5a12cffcc7eabb4cb54f6a
#
_cell.length_a   1.000
_cell.length_b   1.000
_cell.length_c   1.000
_cell.angle_alpha   90.00
_cell.angle_beta   90.00
_cell.angle_gamma   90.00
#
_symmetry.space_group_name_H-M   'P 1'
#
loop_
_entity.id
_entity.type
_entity.pdbx_description
1 polymer ?
#
loop_
_entity_poly.entity_id
_entity_poly.type
_entity_poly.pdbx_seq_one_letter_code
_entity_poly.pdbx_strand_id
1 'polypeptide(L)'
;MKKIIIGSRGSDLALWQANHVRKQLENLGHEIEIKVIVTQGDAIQHLSFDKLEGKGFFTKEIETALLEGSIDLAVHSHKDLETNSPAGLVVGAVSEREDPSDLLLIRKEKVDLTQEWNLAENAVIGTSSARRKSQVVRFRPDLEIKDLRGNVPTRIQKLKDGNYDAILLAKAGVDRLQLDLSEFHVEVLDPTVVIPAPAQGVLALQVRESDVELLEILQAIHHPEIAQRIAVERKVLNLLEGGCQLPLGVYCESDRKVYVSHAKNWEDGADWMLYEFDETDNMAELIVEEINEEDEA
;
A
#
# COMPACT_ATOMS: atom_id res chain seq x y z
N MET A 1 -27.62 -18.80 0.18
CA MET A 1 -27.27 -17.84 1.27
C MET A 1 -26.19 -18.52 2.11
N LYS A 2 -25.00 -17.96 2.17
CA LYS A 2 -23.86 -18.48 2.98
C LYS A 2 -23.60 -17.48 4.10
N LYS A 3 -23.31 -17.95 5.31
CA LYS A 3 -22.72 -17.13 6.34
C LYS A 3 -21.21 -17.09 6.12
N ILE A 4 -20.64 -15.87 6.04
CA ILE A 4 -19.22 -15.63 5.78
C ILE A 4 -18.65 -14.81 6.94
N ILE A 5 -17.56 -15.28 7.54
CA ILE A 5 -16.85 -14.59 8.62
C ILE A 5 -15.64 -13.87 8.03
N ILE A 6 -15.67 -12.53 8.04
CA ILE A 6 -14.55 -11.69 7.60
C ILE A 6 -13.62 -11.42 8.78
N GLY A 7 -12.35 -11.82 8.65
CA GLY A 7 -11.29 -11.42 9.57
C GLY A 7 -10.71 -10.06 9.22
N SER A 8 -10.52 -9.21 10.21
CA SER A 8 -9.93 -7.88 10.05
C SER A 8 -9.13 -7.47 11.27
N ARG A 9 -8.15 -6.59 11.09
CA ARG A 9 -7.52 -5.87 12.19
C ARG A 9 -8.49 -4.89 12.85
N GLY A 10 -8.18 -4.45 14.06
CA GLY A 10 -9.02 -3.52 14.82
C GLY A 10 -8.81 -2.04 14.51
N SER A 11 -7.92 -1.66 13.55
CA SER A 11 -7.74 -0.25 13.20
C SER A 11 -8.92 0.29 12.40
N ASP A 12 -9.21 1.61 12.53
CA ASP A 12 -10.33 2.26 11.85
C ASP A 12 -10.31 1.99 10.34
N LEU A 13 -9.13 2.06 9.69
CA LEU A 13 -8.99 1.80 8.27
C LEU A 13 -9.28 0.33 7.93
N ALA A 14 -8.78 -0.62 8.71
CA ALA A 14 -9.04 -2.04 8.47
C ALA A 14 -10.53 -2.38 8.67
N LEU A 15 -11.16 -1.82 9.68
CA LEU A 15 -12.61 -1.98 9.91
C LEU A 15 -13.43 -1.33 8.80
N TRP A 16 -13.03 -0.15 8.29
CA TRP A 16 -13.67 0.46 7.13
C TRP A 16 -13.59 -0.49 5.91
N GLN A 17 -12.41 -1.05 5.63
CA GLN A 17 -12.18 -1.96 4.51
C GLN A 17 -13.04 -3.23 4.63
N ALA A 18 -13.07 -3.85 5.82
CA ALA A 18 -13.90 -5.02 6.08
C ALA A 18 -15.41 -4.70 5.94
N ASN A 19 -15.85 -3.53 6.42
CA ASN A 19 -17.25 -3.10 6.29
C ASN A 19 -17.62 -2.77 4.84
N HIS A 20 -16.70 -2.24 4.04
CA HIS A 20 -16.91 -2.02 2.62
C HIS A 20 -17.18 -3.35 1.88
N VAL A 21 -16.35 -4.36 2.09
CA VAL A 21 -16.52 -5.70 1.51
C VAL A 21 -17.77 -6.38 2.06
N ARG A 22 -18.05 -6.26 3.38
CA ARG A 22 -19.27 -6.76 3.99
C ARG A 22 -20.51 -6.26 3.23
N LYS A 23 -20.61 -4.95 3.01
CA LYS A 23 -21.77 -4.35 2.33
C LYS A 23 -21.94 -4.88 0.91
N GLN A 24 -20.84 -5.11 0.17
CA GLN A 24 -20.91 -5.71 -1.17
C GLN A 24 -21.47 -7.13 -1.12
N LEU A 25 -20.99 -7.97 -0.19
CA LEU A 25 -21.45 -9.36 -0.04
C LEU A 25 -22.88 -9.45 0.51
N GLU A 26 -23.29 -8.57 1.41
CA GLU A 26 -24.68 -8.44 1.90
C GLU A 26 -25.64 -8.08 0.75
N ASN A 27 -25.24 -7.21 -0.17
CA ASN A 27 -26.01 -6.87 -1.37
C ASN A 27 -26.19 -8.07 -2.32
N LEU A 28 -25.29 -9.07 -2.27
CA LEU A 28 -25.42 -10.35 -2.98
C LEU A 28 -26.27 -11.37 -2.23
N GLY A 29 -26.80 -11.01 -1.04
CA GLY A 29 -27.69 -11.85 -0.24
C GLY A 29 -26.99 -12.79 0.73
N HIS A 30 -25.73 -12.54 1.08
CA HIS A 30 -24.99 -13.32 2.08
C HIS A 30 -25.10 -12.70 3.48
N GLU A 31 -25.02 -13.55 4.51
CA GLU A 31 -24.92 -13.11 5.92
C GLU A 31 -23.45 -12.93 6.27
N ILE A 32 -23.08 -11.75 6.75
CA ILE A 32 -21.67 -11.41 7.03
C ILE A 32 -21.45 -11.07 8.49
N GLU A 33 -20.44 -11.70 9.08
CA GLU A 33 -19.92 -11.38 10.42
C GLU A 33 -18.49 -10.85 10.30
N ILE A 34 -18.13 -9.79 11.03
CA ILE A 34 -16.75 -9.30 11.11
C ILE A 34 -16.14 -9.75 12.44
N LYS A 35 -15.02 -10.47 12.37
CA LYS A 35 -14.22 -10.90 13.52
C LYS A 35 -12.91 -10.09 13.57
N VAL A 36 -12.73 -9.33 14.65
CA VAL A 36 -11.49 -8.58 14.85
C VAL A 36 -10.41 -9.52 15.36
N ILE A 37 -9.24 -9.48 14.71
CA ILE A 37 -8.05 -10.26 15.04
C ILE A 37 -6.96 -9.28 15.44
N VAL A 38 -6.38 -9.47 16.64
CA VAL A 38 -5.26 -8.67 17.11
C VAL A 38 -3.97 -9.26 16.54
N THR A 39 -3.17 -8.42 15.86
CA THR A 39 -1.90 -8.83 15.26
C THR A 39 -0.71 -8.37 16.10
N GLN A 40 0.44 -9.02 15.93
CA GLN A 40 1.69 -8.59 16.59
C GLN A 40 2.07 -7.16 16.19
N GLY A 41 1.82 -6.79 14.94
CA GLY A 41 2.06 -5.44 14.45
C GLY A 41 1.22 -4.36 15.15
N ASP A 42 0.02 -4.71 15.64
CA ASP A 42 -0.83 -3.80 16.44
C ASP A 42 -0.30 -3.65 17.87
N ALA A 43 0.33 -4.69 18.42
CA ALA A 43 0.90 -4.69 19.77
C ALA A 43 2.26 -3.96 19.87
N ILE A 44 3.05 -3.96 18.77
CA ILE A 44 4.42 -3.43 18.75
C ILE A 44 4.44 -2.03 18.11
N GLN A 45 3.90 -1.02 18.78
CA GLN A 45 3.92 0.37 18.30
C GLN A 45 5.28 1.08 18.48
N HIS A 46 6.25 0.50 19.21
CA HIS A 46 7.48 1.19 19.65
C HIS A 46 8.75 0.78 18.90
N LEU A 47 8.74 -0.28 18.08
CA LEU A 47 9.92 -0.74 17.35
C LEU A 47 9.93 -0.27 15.89
N SER A 48 11.10 0.09 15.36
CA SER A 48 11.30 0.47 13.95
C SER A 48 11.15 -0.76 13.03
N PHE A 49 10.48 -0.64 11.85
CA PHE A 49 10.35 -1.75 10.89
C PHE A 49 11.70 -2.26 10.39
N ASP A 50 12.69 -1.36 10.30
CA ASP A 50 14.07 -1.68 9.90
C ASP A 50 14.79 -2.59 10.93
N LYS A 51 14.26 -2.67 12.17
CA LYS A 51 14.77 -3.49 13.28
C LYS A 51 13.91 -4.72 13.59
N LEU A 52 12.79 -4.88 12.89
CA LEU A 52 11.93 -6.03 13.01
C LEU A 52 12.33 -7.04 11.93
N GLU A 53 13.15 -8.01 12.28
CA GLU A 53 13.41 -9.19 11.45
C GLU A 53 12.15 -10.04 11.38
N GLY A 54 11.55 -10.15 10.18
CA GLY A 54 10.41 -11.04 9.91
C GLY A 54 9.41 -10.44 8.92
N LYS A 55 8.78 -11.31 8.14
CA LYS A 55 7.69 -10.99 7.23
C LYS A 55 6.34 -11.20 7.93
N GLY A 56 5.28 -10.50 7.50
CA GLY A 56 3.91 -10.81 7.93
C GLY A 56 3.45 -10.27 9.28
N PHE A 57 4.04 -9.19 9.83
CA PHE A 57 3.65 -8.63 11.14
C PHE A 57 2.18 -8.25 11.28
N PHE A 58 1.49 -7.99 10.18
CA PHE A 58 0.09 -7.59 10.17
C PHE A 58 -0.85 -8.62 9.56
N THR A 59 -0.32 -9.72 9.01
CA THR A 59 -1.11 -10.69 8.24
C THR A 59 -1.08 -12.08 8.86
N LYS A 60 -0.01 -12.46 9.56
CA LYS A 60 0.24 -13.81 10.05
C LYS A 60 -0.90 -14.39 10.90
N GLU A 61 -1.41 -13.64 11.87
CA GLU A 61 -2.50 -14.10 12.74
C GLU A 61 -3.82 -14.25 11.97
N ILE A 62 -4.04 -13.37 10.97
CA ILE A 62 -5.22 -13.43 10.10
C ILE A 62 -5.10 -14.64 9.17
N GLU A 63 -3.95 -14.87 8.58
CA GLU A 63 -3.67 -16.02 7.71
C GLU A 63 -3.78 -17.34 8.49
N THR A 64 -3.30 -17.38 9.74
CA THR A 64 -3.50 -18.52 10.63
C THR A 64 -4.99 -18.76 10.87
N ALA A 65 -5.77 -17.73 11.16
CA ALA A 65 -7.21 -17.85 11.37
C ALA A 65 -7.98 -18.33 10.13
N LEU A 66 -7.52 -17.96 8.92
CA LEU A 66 -8.03 -18.50 7.65
C LEU A 66 -7.74 -20.00 7.53
N LEU A 67 -6.49 -20.42 7.75
CA LEU A 67 -6.07 -21.83 7.66
C LEU A 67 -6.77 -22.72 8.69
N GLU A 68 -7.00 -22.21 9.90
CA GLU A 68 -7.71 -22.90 10.96
C GLU A 68 -9.25 -22.93 10.76
N GLY A 69 -9.77 -22.17 9.78
CA GLY A 69 -11.20 -22.08 9.50
C GLY A 69 -11.99 -21.27 10.53
N SER A 70 -11.34 -20.46 11.35
CA SER A 70 -12.00 -19.59 12.33
C SER A 70 -12.53 -18.28 11.70
N ILE A 71 -12.11 -17.98 10.47
CA ILE A 71 -12.65 -16.99 9.53
C ILE A 71 -12.67 -17.60 8.12
N ASP A 72 -13.44 -17.02 7.22
CA ASP A 72 -13.57 -17.50 5.84
C ASP A 72 -12.88 -16.59 4.84
N LEU A 73 -12.86 -15.29 5.12
CA LEU A 73 -12.34 -14.24 4.26
C LEU A 73 -11.48 -13.28 5.08
N ALA A 74 -10.34 -12.88 4.55
CA ALA A 74 -9.55 -11.78 5.09
C ALA A 74 -9.50 -10.60 4.10
N VAL A 75 -9.61 -9.38 4.61
CA VAL A 75 -9.53 -8.15 3.83
C VAL A 75 -8.27 -7.40 4.21
N HIS A 76 -7.40 -7.16 3.21
CA HIS A 76 -6.12 -6.49 3.41
C HIS A 76 -5.99 -5.28 2.47
N SER A 77 -5.26 -4.26 2.90
CA SER A 77 -4.62 -3.34 1.94
C SER A 77 -3.61 -4.15 1.13
N HIS A 78 -3.78 -4.27 -0.19
CA HIS A 78 -3.02 -5.24 -0.99
C HIS A 78 -1.50 -4.97 -0.96
N LYS A 79 -1.09 -3.71 -0.87
CA LYS A 79 0.32 -3.31 -0.75
C LYS A 79 1.01 -3.82 0.52
N ASP A 80 0.24 -4.13 1.56
CA ASP A 80 0.76 -4.58 2.86
C ASP A 80 0.81 -6.12 2.97
N LEU A 81 0.19 -6.83 1.98
CA LEU A 81 0.20 -8.28 1.89
C LEU A 81 1.50 -8.76 1.22
N GLU A 82 2.11 -9.81 1.75
CA GLU A 82 3.30 -10.41 1.17
C GLU A 82 3.06 -10.88 -0.27
N THR A 83 4.12 -10.84 -1.10
CA THR A 83 4.01 -11.21 -2.53
C THR A 83 3.71 -12.70 -2.71
N ASN A 84 4.16 -13.53 -1.77
CA ASN A 84 3.90 -14.97 -1.75
C ASN A 84 2.89 -15.29 -0.64
N SER A 85 1.71 -15.79 -1.01
CA SER A 85 0.74 -16.29 -0.04
C SER A 85 1.24 -17.59 0.62
N PRO A 86 0.95 -17.83 1.90
CA PRO A 86 1.16 -19.13 2.52
C PRO A 86 0.44 -20.24 1.76
N ALA A 87 1.00 -21.46 1.78
CA ALA A 87 0.39 -22.62 1.15
C ALA A 87 -1.06 -22.83 1.66
N GLY A 88 -1.99 -23.05 0.76
CA GLY A 88 -3.42 -23.22 1.03
C GLY A 88 -4.23 -21.92 1.10
N LEU A 89 -3.60 -20.76 0.92
CA LEU A 89 -4.27 -19.45 0.81
C LEU A 89 -4.04 -18.82 -0.55
N VAL A 90 -5.07 -18.14 -1.05
CA VAL A 90 -5.03 -17.40 -2.31
C VAL A 90 -5.73 -16.05 -2.17
N VAL A 91 -5.35 -15.09 -2.99
CA VAL A 91 -6.13 -13.86 -3.21
C VAL A 91 -7.25 -14.21 -4.20
N GLY A 92 -8.46 -14.42 -3.70
CA GLY A 92 -9.62 -14.82 -4.51
C GLY A 92 -10.25 -13.68 -5.31
N ALA A 93 -10.09 -12.44 -4.84
CA ALA A 93 -10.56 -11.25 -5.54
C ALA A 93 -9.77 -10.01 -5.13
N VAL A 94 -9.82 -8.98 -5.96
CA VAL A 94 -9.33 -7.64 -5.67
C VAL A 94 -10.43 -6.61 -5.90
N SER A 95 -10.41 -5.54 -5.12
CA SER A 95 -11.36 -4.43 -5.26
C SER A 95 -11.06 -3.57 -6.49
N GLU A 96 -11.96 -2.64 -6.80
CA GLU A 96 -11.60 -1.45 -7.57
C GLU A 96 -10.38 -0.74 -6.94
N ARG A 97 -9.65 0.01 -7.76
CA ARG A 97 -8.51 0.77 -7.30
C ARG A 97 -8.94 2.17 -6.93
N GLU A 98 -8.83 2.51 -5.66
CA GLU A 98 -8.87 3.91 -5.20
C GLU A 98 -7.66 4.67 -5.74
N ASP A 99 -7.74 6.01 -5.71
CA ASP A 99 -6.63 6.86 -6.13
C ASP A 99 -5.29 6.40 -5.54
N PRO A 100 -4.34 5.95 -6.39
CA PRO A 100 -3.06 5.40 -5.93
C PRO A 100 -2.08 6.45 -5.43
N SER A 101 -2.39 7.74 -5.59
CA SER A 101 -1.49 8.86 -5.26
C SER A 101 -1.06 8.85 -3.79
N ASP A 102 0.10 9.44 -3.55
CA ASP A 102 0.46 9.88 -2.21
C ASP A 102 -0.04 11.31 -1.99
N LEU A 103 -0.42 11.63 -0.76
CA LEU A 103 -0.69 12.99 -0.28
C LEU A 103 0.51 13.49 0.50
N LEU A 104 0.91 14.73 0.23
CA LEU A 104 1.77 15.50 1.10
C LEU A 104 0.91 16.49 1.89
N LEU A 105 0.84 16.30 3.20
CA LEU A 105 0.17 17.21 4.12
C LEU A 105 1.21 18.16 4.71
N ILE A 106 1.01 19.46 4.51
CA ILE A 106 1.96 20.50 4.91
C ILE A 106 1.28 21.40 5.95
N ARG A 107 1.96 21.72 7.04
CA ARG A 107 1.51 22.75 7.97
C ARG A 107 1.48 24.10 7.24
N LYS A 108 0.39 24.87 7.40
CA LYS A 108 0.16 26.09 6.60
C LYS A 108 1.29 27.11 6.67
N GLU A 109 1.95 27.21 7.81
CA GLU A 109 3.11 28.09 8.02
C GLU A 109 4.41 27.61 7.36
N LYS A 110 4.40 26.42 6.78
CA LYS A 110 5.53 25.81 6.07
C LYS A 110 5.31 25.73 4.56
N VAL A 111 4.22 26.30 4.08
CA VAL A 111 3.92 26.39 2.64
C VAL A 111 4.80 27.46 2.02
N ASP A 112 5.50 27.07 0.94
CA ASP A 112 6.25 27.98 0.08
C ASP A 112 5.96 27.63 -1.39
N LEU A 113 5.10 28.42 -2.03
CA LEU A 113 4.68 28.21 -3.42
C LEU A 113 5.78 28.43 -4.47
N THR A 114 6.98 28.83 -4.05
CA THR A 114 8.14 28.99 -4.93
C THR A 114 8.98 27.73 -5.00
N GLN A 115 8.73 26.77 -4.11
CA GLN A 115 9.46 25.51 -4.01
C GLN A 115 8.65 24.37 -4.59
N GLU A 116 9.37 23.33 -5.06
CA GLU A 116 8.73 22.08 -5.48
C GLU A 116 7.97 21.45 -4.31
N TRP A 117 6.80 20.86 -4.60
CA TRP A 117 5.82 20.35 -3.63
C TRP A 117 5.26 21.42 -2.69
N ASN A 118 5.42 22.70 -3.01
CA ASN A 118 4.97 23.84 -2.20
C ASN A 118 5.45 23.78 -0.73
N LEU A 119 6.54 23.09 -0.43
CA LEU A 119 7.10 22.90 0.91
C LEU A 119 8.39 23.73 1.07
N ALA A 120 8.48 24.49 2.16
CA ALA A 120 9.63 25.33 2.48
C ALA A 120 10.95 24.55 2.47
N GLU A 121 12.04 25.23 2.14
CA GLU A 121 13.39 24.65 2.18
C GLU A 121 13.78 24.17 3.58
N ASN A 122 14.56 23.08 3.63
CA ASN A 122 15.03 22.46 4.87
C ASN A 122 13.93 22.07 5.86
N ALA A 123 12.70 21.89 5.38
CA ALA A 123 11.58 21.46 6.20
C ALA A 123 11.74 19.98 6.63
N VAL A 124 11.15 19.65 7.78
CA VAL A 124 11.14 18.28 8.31
C VAL A 124 9.96 17.51 7.74
N ILE A 125 10.25 16.46 6.95
CA ILE A 125 9.23 15.59 6.37
C ILE A 125 9.16 14.23 7.08
N GLY A 126 7.95 13.81 7.46
CA GLY A 126 7.69 12.56 8.17
C GLY A 126 7.32 11.40 7.24
N THR A 127 8.17 10.38 7.17
CA THR A 127 7.85 9.08 6.54
C THR A 127 8.80 7.99 7.00
N SER A 128 8.30 6.74 7.16
CA SER A 128 9.14 5.54 7.40
C SER A 128 9.17 4.61 6.18
N SER A 129 8.58 4.98 5.07
CA SER A 129 8.60 4.20 3.84
C SER A 129 9.89 4.44 3.06
N ALA A 130 10.69 3.39 2.84
CA ALA A 130 11.94 3.48 2.06
C ALA A 130 11.65 4.02 0.64
N ARG A 131 10.57 3.58 -0.01
CA ARG A 131 10.11 4.10 -1.29
C ARG A 131 9.88 5.61 -1.27
N ARG A 132 9.19 6.13 -0.24
CA ARG A 132 8.94 7.58 -0.14
C ARG A 132 10.20 8.35 0.19
N LYS A 133 11.04 7.80 1.08
CA LYS A 133 12.34 8.41 1.42
C LYS A 133 13.20 8.59 0.17
N SER A 134 13.37 7.56 -0.65
CA SER A 134 14.19 7.63 -1.87
C SER A 134 13.65 8.64 -2.88
N GLN A 135 12.34 8.75 -3.04
CA GLN A 135 11.73 9.75 -3.91
C GLN A 135 11.83 11.17 -3.32
N VAL A 136 11.73 11.33 -2.00
CA VAL A 136 12.01 12.63 -1.35
C VAL A 136 13.47 13.06 -1.63
N VAL A 137 14.44 12.17 -1.46
CA VAL A 137 15.86 12.49 -1.76
C VAL A 137 16.04 12.91 -3.22
N ARG A 138 15.35 12.26 -4.16
CA ARG A 138 15.42 12.62 -5.58
C ARG A 138 14.88 14.03 -5.88
N PHE A 139 13.69 14.34 -5.39
CA PHE A 139 12.97 15.57 -5.74
C PHE A 139 13.34 16.75 -4.82
N ARG A 140 13.59 16.47 -3.55
CA ARG A 140 13.83 17.47 -2.51
C ARG A 140 14.93 17.01 -1.55
N PRO A 141 16.19 16.96 -2.05
CA PRO A 141 17.35 16.55 -1.24
C PRO A 141 17.67 17.51 -0.08
N ASP A 142 17.07 18.69 -0.08
CA ASP A 142 17.17 19.69 0.99
C ASP A 142 16.36 19.33 2.24
N LEU A 143 15.36 18.45 2.15
CA LEU A 143 14.47 18.15 3.25
C LEU A 143 15.08 17.22 4.30
N GLU A 144 14.81 17.48 5.58
CA GLU A 144 15.16 16.59 6.67
C GLU A 144 14.11 15.48 6.80
N ILE A 145 14.49 14.22 6.52
CA ILE A 145 13.58 13.07 6.60
C ILE A 145 13.60 12.49 8.01
N LYS A 146 12.42 12.37 8.65
CA LYS A 146 12.25 11.71 9.95
C LYS A 146 11.24 10.57 9.88
N ASP A 147 11.51 9.51 10.64
CA ASP A 147 10.59 8.38 10.72
C ASP A 147 9.23 8.78 11.33
N LEU A 148 8.16 8.38 10.65
CA LEU A 148 6.78 8.61 11.06
C LEU A 148 6.03 7.29 11.19
N ARG A 149 5.49 7.02 12.40
CA ARG A 149 4.79 5.80 12.75
C ARG A 149 3.40 6.05 13.33
N GLY A 150 2.58 5.01 13.30
CA GLY A 150 1.21 5.00 13.76
C GLY A 150 0.21 4.76 12.61
N ASN A 151 -1.05 4.61 12.94
CA ASN A 151 -2.14 4.63 11.96
C ASN A 151 -2.33 6.03 11.36
N VAL A 152 -3.19 6.17 10.35
CA VAL A 152 -3.39 7.44 9.63
C VAL A 152 -3.79 8.58 10.59
N PRO A 153 -4.78 8.43 11.48
CA PRO A 153 -5.13 9.49 12.44
C PRO A 153 -3.96 9.88 13.37
N THR A 154 -3.21 8.90 13.86
CA THR A 154 -2.05 9.15 14.73
C THR A 154 -0.95 9.96 14.00
N ARG A 155 -0.70 9.65 12.71
CA ARG A 155 0.28 10.40 11.91
C ARG A 155 -0.13 11.84 11.70
N ILE A 156 -1.42 12.07 11.41
CA ILE A 156 -1.99 13.43 11.27
C ILE A 156 -1.89 14.18 12.59
N GLN A 157 -2.18 13.52 13.71
CA GLN A 157 -2.05 14.16 15.03
C GLN A 157 -0.61 14.59 15.30
N LYS A 158 0.39 13.75 14.97
CA LYS A 158 1.81 14.12 15.11
C LYS A 158 2.21 15.32 14.24
N LEU A 159 1.60 15.48 13.06
CA LEU A 159 1.78 16.68 12.23
C LEU A 159 1.16 17.91 12.92
N LYS A 160 -0.05 17.80 13.47
CA LYS A 160 -0.72 18.87 14.25
C LYS A 160 0.12 19.31 15.46
N ASP A 161 0.72 18.33 16.16
CA ASP A 161 1.56 18.56 17.33
C ASP A 161 2.91 19.24 16.98
N GLY A 162 3.19 19.45 15.69
CA GLY A 162 4.42 20.11 15.22
C GLY A 162 5.67 19.25 15.24
N ASN A 163 5.54 17.92 15.30
CA ASN A 163 6.70 17.02 15.26
C ASN A 163 7.34 16.99 13.86
N TYR A 164 6.58 17.40 12.84
CA TYR A 164 6.97 17.48 11.43
C TYR A 164 6.42 18.76 10.82
N ASP A 165 7.05 19.24 9.75
CA ASP A 165 6.53 20.33 8.92
C ASP A 165 5.58 19.82 7.84
N ALA A 166 5.84 18.59 7.37
CA ALA A 166 4.98 17.88 6.43
C ALA A 166 5.05 16.37 6.66
N ILE A 167 4.03 15.63 6.18
CA ILE A 167 4.01 14.15 6.19
C ILE A 167 3.48 13.58 4.88
N LEU A 168 3.93 12.36 4.53
CA LEU A 168 3.44 11.61 3.37
C LEU A 168 2.48 10.51 3.80
N LEU A 169 1.28 10.50 3.18
CA LEU A 169 0.25 9.48 3.39
C LEU A 169 -0.23 8.92 2.05
N ALA A 170 -0.80 7.70 2.04
CA ALA A 170 -1.53 7.21 0.86
C ALA A 170 -2.91 7.85 0.82
N LYS A 171 -3.27 8.48 -0.30
CA LYS A 171 -4.56 9.15 -0.51
C LYS A 171 -5.74 8.23 -0.22
N ALA A 172 -5.72 7.00 -0.75
CA ALA A 172 -6.75 5.99 -0.52
C ALA A 172 -7.08 5.75 0.98
N GLY A 173 -6.07 5.82 1.87
CA GLY A 173 -6.29 5.65 3.31
C GLY A 173 -7.00 6.84 3.96
N VAL A 174 -6.71 8.04 3.49
CA VAL A 174 -7.34 9.29 3.96
C VAL A 174 -8.78 9.40 3.47
N ASP A 175 -9.00 9.13 2.18
CA ASP A 175 -10.32 9.19 1.54
C ASP A 175 -11.29 8.18 2.17
N ARG A 176 -10.84 6.92 2.40
CA ARG A 176 -11.64 5.89 3.05
C ARG A 176 -12.08 6.28 4.45
N LEU A 177 -11.23 6.96 5.21
CA LEU A 177 -11.55 7.43 6.55
C LEU A 177 -12.28 8.77 6.57
N GLN A 178 -12.44 9.44 5.42
CA GLN A 178 -13.10 10.75 5.29
C GLN A 178 -12.56 11.79 6.27
N LEU A 179 -11.23 11.84 6.42
CA LEU A 179 -10.57 12.69 7.40
C LEU A 179 -10.61 14.16 6.98
N ASP A 180 -10.91 15.04 7.92
CA ASP A 180 -10.82 16.48 7.71
C ASP A 180 -9.35 16.93 7.71
N LEU A 181 -8.91 17.44 6.57
CA LEU A 181 -7.56 17.96 6.33
C LEU A 181 -7.53 19.49 6.22
N SER A 182 -8.61 20.20 6.52
CA SER A 182 -8.75 21.65 6.33
C SER A 182 -7.72 22.50 7.08
N GLU A 183 -7.10 21.94 8.13
CA GLU A 183 -6.03 22.59 8.90
C GLU A 183 -4.69 22.61 8.15
N PHE A 184 -4.52 21.77 7.13
CA PHE A 184 -3.28 21.63 6.38
C PHE A 184 -3.42 22.20 4.96
N HIS A 185 -2.29 22.44 4.33
CA HIS A 185 -2.19 22.50 2.89
C HIS A 185 -1.97 21.08 2.36
N VAL A 186 -2.71 20.69 1.33
CA VAL A 186 -2.74 19.33 0.80
C VAL A 186 -2.26 19.33 -0.63
N GLU A 187 -1.15 18.66 -0.90
CA GLU A 187 -0.68 18.37 -2.25
C GLU A 187 -1.00 16.93 -2.61
N VAL A 188 -1.62 16.71 -3.75
CA VAL A 188 -1.80 15.39 -4.35
C VAL A 188 -0.61 15.15 -5.27
N LEU A 189 0.24 14.19 -4.92
CA LEU A 189 1.42 13.88 -5.73
C LEU A 189 1.02 12.97 -6.88
N ASP A 190 1.29 13.41 -8.12
CA ASP A 190 0.95 12.67 -9.33
C ASP A 190 1.60 11.28 -9.29
N PRO A 191 0.83 10.17 -9.43
CA PRO A 191 1.35 8.81 -9.34
C PRO A 191 2.28 8.41 -10.49
N THR A 192 2.33 9.22 -11.56
CA THR A 192 3.29 9.05 -12.67
C THR A 192 4.62 9.75 -12.41
N VAL A 193 4.70 10.59 -11.39
CA VAL A 193 5.90 11.34 -10.96
C VAL A 193 6.42 10.79 -9.65
N VAL A 194 5.57 10.75 -8.62
CA VAL A 194 5.86 10.13 -7.32
C VAL A 194 5.21 8.75 -7.30
N ILE A 195 5.99 7.75 -7.71
CA ILE A 195 5.47 6.43 -8.02
C ILE A 195 4.98 5.73 -6.74
N PRO A 196 3.71 5.28 -6.70
CA PRO A 196 3.14 4.63 -5.53
C PRO A 196 3.72 3.25 -5.25
N ALA A 197 3.42 2.71 -4.07
CA ALA A 197 3.75 1.31 -3.77
C ALA A 197 2.94 0.35 -4.67
N PRO A 198 3.51 -0.81 -5.03
CA PRO A 198 2.79 -1.84 -5.76
C PRO A 198 1.43 -2.16 -5.13
N ALA A 199 0.37 -2.13 -5.92
CA ALA A 199 -1.03 -2.33 -5.52
C ALA A 199 -1.57 -1.29 -4.50
N GLN A 200 -0.97 -0.09 -4.39
CA GLN A 200 -1.54 0.99 -3.58
C GLN A 200 -2.93 1.37 -4.08
N GLY A 201 -3.88 1.53 -3.14
CA GLY A 201 -5.28 1.84 -3.42
C GLY A 201 -6.19 0.61 -3.55
N VAL A 202 -5.65 -0.61 -3.67
CA VAL A 202 -6.41 -1.85 -3.88
C VAL A 202 -6.56 -2.65 -2.58
N LEU A 203 -7.71 -3.32 -2.42
CA LEU A 203 -7.94 -4.33 -1.38
C LEU A 203 -7.72 -5.73 -1.95
N ALA A 204 -7.05 -6.57 -1.17
CA ALA A 204 -6.95 -8.01 -1.44
C ALA A 204 -7.93 -8.78 -0.56
N LEU A 205 -8.69 -9.67 -1.17
CA LEU A 205 -9.64 -10.58 -0.53
C LEU A 205 -9.00 -11.97 -0.52
N GLN A 206 -8.41 -12.34 0.63
CA GLN A 206 -7.67 -13.60 0.78
C GLN A 206 -8.57 -14.66 1.40
N VAL A 207 -8.54 -15.87 0.84
CA VAL A 207 -9.37 -17.02 1.24
C VAL A 207 -8.55 -18.31 1.21
N ARG A 208 -9.11 -19.39 1.76
CA ARG A 208 -8.56 -20.72 1.55
C ARG A 208 -8.71 -21.13 0.08
N GLU A 209 -7.67 -21.67 -0.51
CA GLU A 209 -7.68 -22.21 -1.88
C GLU A 209 -8.74 -23.32 -2.05
N SER A 210 -9.02 -24.07 -1.00
CA SER A 210 -10.01 -25.13 -0.99
C SER A 210 -11.48 -24.68 -0.91
N ASP A 211 -11.76 -23.39 -0.60
CA ASP A 211 -13.13 -22.86 -0.50
C ASP A 211 -13.65 -22.39 -1.86
N VAL A 212 -13.89 -23.36 -2.76
CA VAL A 212 -14.34 -23.11 -4.15
C VAL A 212 -15.62 -22.30 -4.18
N GLU A 213 -16.58 -22.57 -3.27
CA GLU A 213 -17.85 -21.84 -3.21
C GLU A 213 -17.62 -20.34 -2.92
N LEU A 214 -16.72 -20.02 -1.97
CA LEU A 214 -16.43 -18.63 -1.65
C LEU A 214 -15.65 -17.94 -2.80
N LEU A 215 -14.73 -18.65 -3.45
CA LEU A 215 -14.06 -18.15 -4.65
C LEU A 215 -15.04 -17.77 -5.77
N GLU A 216 -16.05 -18.59 -6.01
CA GLU A 216 -17.12 -18.28 -6.99
C GLU A 216 -17.93 -17.04 -6.59
N ILE A 217 -18.30 -16.91 -5.30
CA ILE A 217 -19.03 -15.74 -4.78
C ILE A 217 -18.20 -14.46 -4.99
N LEU A 218 -16.91 -14.51 -4.71
CA LEU A 218 -16.02 -13.36 -4.81
C LEU A 218 -15.84 -12.84 -6.24
N GLN A 219 -16.08 -13.69 -7.28
CA GLN A 219 -16.02 -13.23 -8.67
C GLN A 219 -17.03 -12.11 -8.97
N ALA A 220 -18.16 -12.05 -8.23
CA ALA A 220 -19.15 -10.98 -8.41
C ALA A 220 -18.68 -9.58 -7.94
N ILE A 221 -17.61 -9.52 -7.16
CA ILE A 221 -17.01 -8.27 -6.65
C ILE A 221 -15.54 -8.16 -7.04
N HIS A 222 -15.07 -9.02 -7.95
CA HIS A 222 -13.70 -9.00 -8.46
C HIS A 222 -13.56 -8.00 -9.61
N HIS A 223 -12.43 -7.30 -9.65
CA HIS A 223 -12.06 -6.36 -10.72
C HIS A 223 -10.88 -6.91 -11.54
N PRO A 224 -11.15 -7.68 -12.62
CA PRO A 224 -10.11 -8.39 -13.36
C PRO A 224 -9.09 -7.47 -14.04
N GLU A 225 -9.51 -6.31 -14.56
CA GLU A 225 -8.60 -5.33 -15.18
C GLU A 225 -7.59 -4.77 -14.14
N ILE A 226 -8.08 -4.50 -12.92
CA ILE A 226 -7.20 -4.06 -11.83
C ILE A 226 -6.28 -5.20 -11.41
N ALA A 227 -6.80 -6.44 -11.32
CA ALA A 227 -5.99 -7.62 -10.99
C ALA A 227 -4.82 -7.81 -11.97
N GLN A 228 -5.04 -7.63 -13.27
CA GLN A 228 -3.99 -7.72 -14.29
C GLN A 228 -2.89 -6.67 -14.07
N ARG A 229 -3.27 -5.40 -13.86
CA ARG A 229 -2.31 -4.31 -13.64
C ARG A 229 -1.48 -4.52 -12.37
N ILE A 230 -2.13 -4.79 -11.24
CA ILE A 230 -1.40 -5.00 -9.99
C ILE A 230 -0.61 -6.31 -9.96
N ALA A 231 -0.96 -7.29 -10.80
CA ALA A 231 -0.15 -8.51 -10.96
C ALA A 231 1.25 -8.17 -11.50
N VAL A 232 1.35 -7.25 -12.47
CA VAL A 232 2.64 -6.74 -12.98
C VAL A 232 3.40 -6.02 -11.86
N GLU A 233 2.74 -5.06 -11.18
CA GLU A 233 3.35 -4.29 -10.09
C GLU A 233 3.92 -5.20 -8.98
N ARG A 234 3.14 -6.19 -8.56
CA ARG A 234 3.53 -7.11 -7.50
C ARG A 234 4.56 -8.14 -7.96
N LYS A 235 4.53 -8.52 -9.24
CA LYS A 235 5.53 -9.43 -9.81
C LYS A 235 6.92 -8.78 -9.87
N VAL A 236 7.02 -7.49 -10.23
CA VAL A 236 8.27 -6.72 -10.13
C VAL A 236 8.81 -6.77 -8.70
N LEU A 237 7.96 -6.45 -7.70
CA LEU A 237 8.35 -6.50 -6.29
C LEU A 237 8.83 -7.91 -5.85
N ASN A 238 8.16 -8.96 -6.33
CA ASN A 238 8.50 -10.35 -5.99
C ASN A 238 9.83 -10.78 -6.60
N LEU A 239 10.06 -10.45 -7.88
CA LEU A 239 11.29 -10.82 -8.60
C LEU A 239 12.53 -10.11 -8.04
N LEU A 240 12.38 -8.90 -7.52
CA LEU A 240 13.43 -8.18 -6.80
C LEU A 240 13.62 -8.69 -5.35
N GLU A 241 12.96 -9.82 -4.97
CA GLU A 241 12.97 -10.37 -3.62
C GLU A 241 12.61 -9.35 -2.54
N GLY A 242 11.92 -8.28 -2.94
CA GLY A 242 11.61 -7.12 -2.11
C GLY A 242 10.42 -7.33 -1.18
N GLY A 243 10.43 -6.57 -0.10
CA GLY A 243 9.31 -6.39 0.81
C GLY A 243 9.04 -4.90 1.01
N CYS A 244 8.29 -4.56 2.07
CA CYS A 244 7.97 -3.16 2.41
C CYS A 244 9.20 -2.26 2.68
N GLN A 245 10.40 -2.84 2.77
CA GLN A 245 11.66 -2.15 3.02
C GLN A 245 12.39 -1.75 1.74
N LEU A 246 12.03 -2.34 0.57
CA LEU A 246 12.66 -2.00 -0.69
C LEU A 246 12.22 -0.58 -1.12
N PRO A 247 13.17 0.29 -1.54
CA PRO A 247 12.86 1.61 -2.10
C PRO A 247 12.31 1.50 -3.52
N LEU A 248 11.17 0.82 -3.67
CA LEU A 248 10.53 0.50 -4.95
C LEU A 248 9.12 1.07 -5.03
N GLY A 249 8.84 1.83 -6.06
CA GLY A 249 7.51 2.19 -6.54
C GLY A 249 7.26 1.53 -7.89
N VAL A 250 6.06 0.99 -8.10
CA VAL A 250 5.63 0.48 -9.41
C VAL A 250 4.17 0.83 -9.60
N TYR A 251 3.86 1.47 -10.72
CA TYR A 251 2.52 1.89 -11.09
C TYR A 251 2.20 1.55 -12.54
N CYS A 252 1.31 0.60 -12.73
CA CYS A 252 0.77 0.22 -14.02
C CYS A 252 -0.44 1.12 -14.34
N GLU A 253 -0.21 2.18 -15.12
CA GLU A 253 -1.24 3.16 -15.51
C GLU A 253 -2.26 2.53 -16.47
N SER A 254 -1.75 1.71 -17.38
CA SER A 254 -2.55 0.95 -18.34
C SER A 254 -1.94 -0.44 -18.53
N ASP A 255 -2.54 -1.25 -19.34
CA ASP A 255 -2.09 -2.64 -19.56
C ASP A 255 -0.67 -2.74 -20.17
N ARG A 256 -0.13 -1.63 -20.70
CA ARG A 256 1.18 -1.59 -21.38
C ARG A 256 2.10 -0.48 -20.91
N LYS A 257 1.71 0.32 -19.93
CA LYS A 257 2.48 1.47 -19.49
C LYS A 257 2.74 1.41 -17.99
N VAL A 258 4.00 1.26 -17.62
CA VAL A 258 4.44 1.02 -16.27
C VAL A 258 5.47 2.07 -15.86
N TYR A 259 5.19 2.78 -14.77
CA TYR A 259 6.12 3.70 -14.14
C TYR A 259 6.81 2.98 -12.98
N VAL A 260 8.11 3.15 -12.87
CA VAL A 260 8.92 2.53 -11.83
C VAL A 260 9.81 3.59 -11.17
N SER A 261 9.93 3.52 -9.86
CA SER A 261 10.99 4.20 -9.13
C SER A 261 11.74 3.18 -8.28
N HIS A 262 13.06 3.14 -8.38
CA HIS A 262 13.90 2.18 -7.69
C HIS A 262 15.16 2.85 -7.15
N ALA A 263 15.66 2.38 -6.02
CA ALA A 263 16.99 2.68 -5.51
C ALA A 263 17.55 1.48 -4.75
N LYS A 264 18.86 1.28 -4.77
CA LYS A 264 19.55 0.26 -3.94
C LYS A 264 19.35 0.56 -2.45
N ASN A 265 19.62 1.80 -2.08
CA ASN A 265 19.38 2.35 -0.75
C ASN A 265 18.56 3.62 -0.88
N TRP A 266 17.70 3.89 0.06
CA TRP A 266 16.83 5.07 -0.01
C TRP A 266 17.63 6.41 0.02
N GLU A 267 18.83 6.41 0.61
CA GLU A 267 19.72 7.58 0.71
C GLU A 267 20.28 8.01 -0.65
N ASP A 268 20.36 7.10 -1.61
CA ASP A 268 20.94 7.38 -2.93
C ASP A 268 19.97 8.17 -3.84
N GLY A 269 18.69 8.26 -3.41
CA GLY A 269 17.61 8.78 -4.27
C GLY A 269 17.15 7.75 -5.28
N ALA A 270 15.87 7.82 -5.66
CA ALA A 270 15.29 6.85 -6.59
C ALA A 270 15.53 7.26 -8.04
N ASP A 271 15.92 6.33 -8.88
CA ASP A 271 15.80 6.45 -10.32
C ASP A 271 14.33 6.35 -10.74
N TRP A 272 14.00 7.04 -11.82
CA TRP A 272 12.65 7.07 -12.37
C TRP A 272 12.67 6.52 -13.80
N MET A 273 11.85 5.52 -14.06
CA MET A 273 11.81 4.81 -15.33
C MET A 273 10.37 4.74 -15.85
N LEU A 274 10.20 4.85 -17.15
CA LEU A 274 8.93 4.64 -17.84
C LEU A 274 9.11 3.54 -18.88
N TYR A 275 8.27 2.52 -18.78
CA TYR A 275 8.21 1.41 -19.71
C TYR A 275 6.92 1.46 -20.51
N GLU A 276 7.04 1.38 -21.84
CA GLU A 276 5.93 1.22 -22.78
C GLU A 276 6.14 -0.07 -23.56
N PHE A 277 5.19 -0.99 -23.45
CA PHE A 277 5.29 -2.32 -24.05
C PHE A 277 4.35 -2.48 -25.25
N ASP A 278 4.81 -3.15 -26.29
CA ASP A 278 3.97 -3.54 -27.42
C ASP A 278 3.09 -4.75 -27.08
N GLU A 279 3.60 -5.66 -26.24
CA GLU A 279 2.94 -6.87 -25.75
C GLU A 279 2.87 -6.87 -24.24
N THR A 280 1.91 -7.61 -23.66
CA THR A 280 1.69 -7.66 -22.21
C THR A 280 2.44 -8.79 -21.52
N ASP A 281 3.09 -9.67 -22.27
CA ASP A 281 3.80 -10.81 -21.73
C ASP A 281 5.18 -10.40 -21.20
N ASN A 282 5.56 -10.96 -20.05
CA ASN A 282 6.88 -10.80 -19.41
C ASN A 282 7.28 -9.35 -19.05
N MET A 283 6.33 -8.42 -18.94
CA MET A 283 6.64 -7.02 -18.59
C MET A 283 7.45 -6.90 -17.29
N ALA A 284 7.08 -7.65 -16.27
CA ALA A 284 7.75 -7.58 -14.97
C ALA A 284 9.18 -8.13 -15.04
N GLU A 285 9.41 -9.18 -15.80
CA GLU A 285 10.73 -9.77 -16.01
C GLU A 285 11.65 -8.81 -16.74
N LEU A 286 11.17 -8.17 -17.80
CA LEU A 286 11.94 -7.18 -18.59
C LEU A 286 12.31 -5.96 -17.72
N ILE A 287 11.37 -5.46 -16.92
CA ILE A 287 11.63 -4.36 -15.97
C ILE A 287 12.75 -4.75 -14.98
N VAL A 288 12.67 -5.97 -14.42
CA VAL A 288 13.65 -6.41 -13.41
C VAL A 288 15.02 -6.69 -14.02
N GLU A 289 15.07 -7.21 -15.27
CA GLU A 289 16.33 -7.40 -15.99
C GLU A 289 17.06 -6.05 -16.15
N GLU A 290 16.37 -5.01 -16.61
CA GLU A 290 16.97 -3.67 -16.78
C GLU A 290 17.40 -3.05 -15.44
N ILE A 291 16.58 -3.16 -14.38
CA ILE A 291 16.97 -2.70 -13.03
C ILE A 291 18.27 -3.38 -12.56
N ASN A 292 18.39 -4.69 -12.76
CA ASN A 292 19.58 -5.42 -12.33
C ASN A 292 20.82 -5.04 -13.15
N GLU A 293 20.67 -4.76 -14.47
CA GLU A 293 21.76 -4.28 -15.31
C GLU A 293 22.26 -2.89 -14.88
N GLU A 294 21.35 -1.98 -14.56
CA GLU A 294 21.70 -0.65 -14.03
C GLU A 294 22.37 -0.73 -12.66
N ASP A 295 21.94 -1.69 -11.83
CA ASP A 295 22.50 -1.93 -10.50
C ASP A 295 23.93 -2.52 -10.53
N GLU A 296 24.33 -3.18 -11.61
CA GLU A 296 25.67 -3.74 -11.79
C GLU A 296 26.67 -2.77 -12.47
N ALA A 297 26.17 -1.72 -13.13
CA ALA A 297 26.96 -0.74 -13.87
C ALA A 297 27.54 0.37 -12.97
#